data_3c979d7a80d3010e083a444e12c51be3
#
_entry.id   3c979d7a80d3010e083a444e12c51be3
#
_cell.length_a   1.000
_cell.length_b   1.000
_cell.length_c   1.000
_cell.angle_alpha   90.00
_cell.angle_beta   90.00
_cell.angle_gamma   90.00
#
_symmetry.space_group_name_H-M   'P 1'
#
loop_
_entity.id
_entity.type
_entity.pdbx_description
1 polymer ?
#
loop_
_entity_poly.entity_id
_entity_poly.type
_entity_poly.pdbx_seq_one_letter_code
_entity_poly.pdbx_strand_id
1 'polypeptide(L)'
;WKINFETNIRQNFNNQTNHKKTVYSTLADGITKSRSGVSFPNFYLENCSRDFYNTNNLYSNFDLNIAKHKITFMGGMQNEYYYHTSVEGRNNDLVTESVPSLRTATGQIYLSGYKGHWSTLSYFGRINYNFNDKFLFEVLGRYNGSSRFAPGYNWGFFPAFSAGYVISNNDFWEDNLASKVSFLKIRGSMGEVGNQDVANYLYLPTMGITKNLNWIINGARPIYVRAAGLISPDVTWETVRTANIGFDSYFLNNRLSLIYDYFVRETK
;
A
#
# COMPACT_ATOMS: atom_id res chain seq x y z
N TRP A 1 13.79 6.57 -29.63
CA TRP A 1 12.45 6.23 -29.19
C TRP A 1 12.41 4.78 -28.70
N LYS A 2 11.85 4.56 -27.52
CA LYS A 2 11.80 3.24 -26.90
C LYS A 2 10.42 3.05 -26.27
N ILE A 3 9.78 1.90 -26.56
CA ILE A 3 8.53 1.48 -25.94
C ILE A 3 8.85 0.30 -25.01
N ASN A 4 8.29 0.34 -23.81
CA ASN A 4 8.45 -0.69 -22.80
C ASN A 4 7.09 -1.20 -22.35
N PHE A 5 6.97 -2.51 -22.23
CA PHE A 5 5.85 -3.18 -21.59
C PHE A 5 6.38 -4.08 -20.49
N GLU A 6 5.86 -3.91 -19.30
CA GLU A 6 6.25 -4.69 -18.12
C GLU A 6 5.00 -5.26 -17.46
N THR A 7 5.02 -6.53 -17.14
CA THR A 7 3.97 -7.18 -16.35
C THR A 7 4.57 -7.90 -15.17
N ASN A 8 3.92 -7.78 -14.02
CA ASN A 8 4.27 -8.50 -12.81
C ASN A 8 3.03 -9.21 -12.28
N ILE A 9 3.16 -10.50 -12.04
CA ILE A 9 2.11 -11.34 -11.45
C ILE A 9 2.66 -11.97 -10.19
N ARG A 10 1.96 -11.76 -9.06
CA ARG A 10 2.28 -12.39 -7.79
C ARG A 10 1.07 -13.13 -7.25
N GLN A 11 1.27 -14.39 -6.90
CA GLN A 11 0.28 -15.19 -6.19
C GLN A 11 0.86 -15.68 -4.88
N ASN A 12 0.12 -15.48 -3.80
CA ASN A 12 0.43 -16.02 -2.49
C ASN A 12 -0.68 -16.97 -2.06
N PHE A 13 -0.30 -18.13 -1.59
CA PHE A 13 -1.18 -19.08 -0.93
C PHE A 13 -0.72 -19.20 0.50
N ASN A 14 -1.63 -19.02 1.44
CA ASN A 14 -1.33 -19.15 2.86
C ASN A 14 -2.33 -20.10 3.48
N ASN A 15 -1.80 -21.17 4.09
CA ASN A 15 -2.57 -22.11 4.87
C ASN A 15 -2.11 -22.00 6.33
N GLN A 16 -3.04 -21.67 7.20
CA GLN A 16 -2.80 -21.54 8.62
C GLN A 16 -3.70 -22.51 9.36
N THR A 17 -3.09 -23.30 10.26
CA THR A 17 -3.81 -24.17 11.18
C THR A 17 -3.60 -23.70 12.61
N ASN A 18 -4.64 -23.78 13.41
CA ASN A 18 -4.58 -23.49 14.84
C ASN A 18 -5.28 -24.59 15.62
N HIS A 19 -4.57 -25.21 16.54
CA HIS A 19 -5.07 -26.24 17.42
C HIS A 19 -5.01 -25.76 18.86
N LYS A 20 -6.17 -25.59 19.49
CA LYS A 20 -6.29 -25.25 20.89
C LYS A 20 -6.56 -26.51 21.69
N LYS A 21 -5.63 -26.85 22.58
CA LYS A 21 -5.73 -28.03 23.50
C LYS A 21 -6.47 -27.65 24.76
N THR A 22 -7.10 -28.67 25.37
CA THR A 22 -7.66 -28.54 26.72
C THR A 22 -6.51 -28.53 27.73
N VAL A 23 -6.48 -27.55 28.61
CA VAL A 23 -5.53 -27.46 29.71
C VAL A 23 -6.28 -27.78 31.02
N TYR A 24 -5.69 -28.65 31.82
CA TYR A 24 -6.19 -28.97 33.14
C TYR A 24 -5.30 -28.34 34.20
N SER A 25 -5.91 -27.72 35.20
CA SER A 25 -5.24 -27.28 36.40
C SER A 25 -5.55 -28.22 37.56
N THR A 26 -4.57 -28.50 38.41
CA THR A 26 -4.78 -29.25 39.65
C THR A 26 -5.30 -28.29 40.71
N LEU A 27 -6.39 -28.67 41.40
CA LEU A 27 -6.94 -27.91 42.51
C LEU A 27 -6.02 -27.97 43.74
N ALA A 28 -6.35 -27.19 44.77
CA ALA A 28 -5.58 -27.09 46.00
C ALA A 28 -5.48 -28.43 46.78
N ASP A 29 -6.35 -29.40 46.50
CA ASP A 29 -6.28 -30.76 47.04
C ASP A 29 -5.14 -31.61 46.46
N GLY A 30 -4.43 -31.11 45.41
CA GLY A 30 -3.33 -31.80 44.75
C GLY A 30 -3.74 -32.99 43.88
N ILE A 31 -5.02 -33.36 43.83
CA ILE A 31 -5.52 -34.55 43.16
C ILE A 31 -6.54 -34.22 42.08
N THR A 32 -7.50 -33.35 42.39
CA THR A 32 -8.59 -33.04 41.47
C THR A 32 -8.11 -32.16 40.32
N LYS A 33 -8.37 -32.60 39.07
CA LYS A 33 -8.07 -31.81 37.86
C LYS A 33 -9.32 -31.08 37.42
N SER A 34 -9.21 -29.76 37.29
CA SER A 34 -10.25 -28.91 36.74
C SER A 34 -9.86 -28.41 35.35
N ARG A 35 -10.81 -28.35 34.42
CA ARG A 35 -10.60 -27.73 33.11
C ARG A 35 -10.47 -26.22 33.26
N SER A 36 -9.42 -25.66 32.67
CA SER A 36 -9.32 -24.21 32.58
C SER A 36 -10.43 -23.67 31.64
N GLY A 37 -11.26 -22.77 32.13
CA GLY A 37 -12.31 -22.12 31.33
C GLY A 37 -11.77 -21.39 30.11
N VAL A 38 -10.52 -20.95 30.16
CA VAL A 38 -9.83 -20.28 29.02
C VAL A 38 -9.49 -21.26 27.90
N SER A 39 -9.19 -22.54 28.24
CA SER A 39 -8.79 -23.55 27.27
C SER A 39 -9.95 -24.40 26.73
N PHE A 40 -11.18 -24.23 27.25
CA PHE A 40 -12.36 -24.96 26.83
C PHE A 40 -13.36 -24.04 26.14
N PRO A 41 -14.04 -24.47 25.05
CA PRO A 41 -13.81 -25.72 24.35
C PRO A 41 -12.46 -25.74 23.60
N ASN A 42 -11.87 -26.95 23.49
CA ASN A 42 -10.78 -27.14 22.55
C ASN A 42 -11.30 -27.07 21.13
N PHE A 43 -10.43 -26.74 20.16
CA PHE A 43 -10.83 -26.62 18.76
C PHE A 43 -9.69 -26.88 17.81
N TYR A 44 -10.04 -27.17 16.58
CA TYR A 44 -9.18 -27.10 15.42
C TYR A 44 -9.73 -26.07 14.43
N LEU A 45 -8.83 -25.24 13.90
CA LEU A 45 -9.13 -24.19 12.93
C LEU A 45 -8.18 -24.33 11.75
N GLU A 46 -8.72 -24.22 10.57
CA GLU A 46 -7.98 -24.15 9.31
C GLU A 46 -8.42 -22.93 8.51
N ASN A 47 -7.46 -22.12 8.10
CA ASN A 47 -7.67 -20.94 7.28
C ASN A 47 -6.83 -21.07 6.00
N CYS A 48 -7.50 -21.07 4.87
CA CYS A 48 -6.88 -21.04 3.55
C CYS A 48 -7.13 -19.69 2.92
N SER A 49 -6.07 -18.96 2.59
CA SER A 49 -6.17 -17.67 1.90
C SER A 49 -5.33 -17.64 0.63
N ARG A 50 -5.79 -16.85 -0.31
CA ARG A 50 -5.14 -16.62 -1.59
C ARG A 50 -5.16 -15.14 -1.94
N ASP A 51 -3.97 -14.62 -2.26
CA ASP A 51 -3.77 -13.30 -2.84
C ASP A 51 -3.37 -13.43 -4.30
N PHE A 52 -3.94 -12.59 -5.13
CA PHE A 52 -3.52 -12.38 -6.50
C PHE A 52 -3.27 -10.90 -6.72
N TYR A 53 -2.08 -10.55 -7.19
CA TYR A 53 -1.69 -9.19 -7.54
C TYR A 53 -1.09 -9.18 -8.95
N ASN A 54 -1.58 -8.27 -9.78
CA ASN A 54 -1.08 -8.06 -11.12
C ASN A 54 -0.84 -6.57 -11.35
N THR A 55 0.32 -6.24 -11.91
CA THR A 55 0.67 -4.89 -12.36
C THR A 55 1.10 -4.94 -13.82
N ASN A 56 0.56 -4.04 -14.63
CA ASN A 56 0.94 -3.87 -16.03
C ASN A 56 1.34 -2.42 -16.26
N ASN A 57 2.52 -2.20 -16.83
CA ASN A 57 3.06 -0.90 -17.20
C ASN A 57 3.29 -0.87 -18.71
N LEU A 58 2.78 0.16 -19.36
CA LEU A 58 3.10 0.46 -20.76
C LEU A 58 3.57 1.90 -20.82
N TYR A 59 4.82 2.12 -21.24
CA TYR A 59 5.36 3.47 -21.32
C TYR A 59 6.36 3.62 -22.46
N SER A 60 6.54 4.85 -22.91
CA SER A 60 7.44 5.21 -23.97
C SER A 60 8.35 6.36 -23.53
N ASN A 61 9.60 6.28 -23.95
CA ASN A 61 10.58 7.34 -23.79
C ASN A 61 11.00 7.87 -25.17
N PHE A 62 11.13 9.20 -25.28
CA PHE A 62 11.64 9.88 -26.44
C PHE A 62 12.69 10.91 -26.01
N ASP A 63 13.90 10.78 -26.54
CA ASP A 63 15.03 11.66 -26.24
C ASP A 63 15.31 12.55 -27.44
N LEU A 64 15.42 13.84 -27.20
CA LEU A 64 15.75 14.86 -28.18
C LEU A 64 16.99 15.64 -27.71
N ASN A 65 18.05 15.59 -28.51
CA ASN A 65 19.31 16.30 -28.25
C ASN A 65 19.57 17.26 -29.38
N ILE A 66 19.50 18.58 -29.11
CA ILE A 66 19.76 19.64 -30.08
C ILE A 66 20.75 20.62 -29.48
N ALA A 67 21.99 20.61 -29.97
CA ALA A 67 23.09 21.43 -29.47
C ALA A 67 23.24 21.29 -27.94
N LYS A 68 22.95 22.36 -27.18
CA LYS A 68 23.05 22.39 -25.71
C LYS A 68 21.74 21.96 -25.00
N HIS A 69 20.69 21.62 -25.75
CA HIS A 69 19.40 21.25 -25.21
C HIS A 69 19.24 19.72 -25.23
N LYS A 70 18.99 19.12 -24.07
CA LYS A 70 18.64 17.72 -23.94
C LYS A 70 17.24 17.64 -23.33
N ILE A 71 16.29 17.05 -24.03
CA ILE A 71 14.90 16.91 -23.60
C ILE A 71 14.54 15.44 -23.64
N THR A 72 14.00 14.93 -22.53
CA THR A 72 13.48 13.57 -22.46
C THR A 72 11.98 13.64 -22.12
N PHE A 73 11.17 13.08 -22.98
CA PHE A 73 9.74 12.88 -22.75
C PHE A 73 9.49 11.44 -22.35
N MET A 74 8.70 11.24 -21.33
CA MET A 74 8.16 9.93 -20.96
C MET A 74 6.65 10.05 -20.79
N GLY A 75 5.91 9.08 -21.34
CA GLY A 75 4.48 9.00 -21.14
C GLY A 75 4.03 7.55 -21.11
N GLY A 76 3.03 7.24 -20.32
CA GLY A 76 2.57 5.88 -20.20
C GLY A 76 1.33 5.71 -19.34
N MET A 77 0.97 4.44 -19.16
CA MET A 77 -0.13 4.00 -18.32
C MET A 77 0.30 2.83 -17.44
N GLN A 78 -0.31 2.74 -16.28
CA GLN A 78 -0.15 1.66 -15.32
C GLN A 78 -1.52 1.17 -14.90
N ASN A 79 -1.70 -0.13 -14.85
CA ASN A 79 -2.86 -0.78 -14.25
C ASN A 79 -2.39 -1.70 -13.14
N GLU A 80 -3.09 -1.66 -12.00
CA GLU A 80 -2.89 -2.59 -10.90
C GLU A 80 -4.21 -3.26 -10.56
N TYR A 81 -4.15 -4.55 -10.24
CA TYR A 81 -5.28 -5.32 -9.78
C TYR A 81 -4.86 -6.20 -8.60
N TYR A 82 -5.63 -6.15 -7.54
CA TYR A 82 -5.46 -7.00 -6.36
C TYR A 82 -6.76 -7.72 -6.04
N TYR A 83 -6.66 -8.99 -5.74
CA TYR A 83 -7.75 -9.83 -5.30
C TYR A 83 -7.31 -10.69 -4.11
N HIS A 84 -8.11 -10.69 -3.06
CA HIS A 84 -7.93 -11.53 -1.88
C HIS A 84 -9.17 -12.39 -1.65
N THR A 85 -8.97 -13.66 -1.31
CA THR A 85 -10.02 -14.55 -0.83
C THR A 85 -9.51 -15.39 0.33
N SER A 86 -10.36 -15.62 1.30
CA SER A 86 -10.07 -16.54 2.41
C SER A 86 -11.30 -17.34 2.79
N VAL A 87 -11.07 -18.56 3.26
CA VAL A 87 -12.06 -19.44 3.87
C VAL A 87 -11.46 -19.97 5.16
N GLU A 88 -12.20 -19.80 6.25
CA GLU A 88 -11.84 -20.29 7.56
C GLU A 88 -12.91 -21.25 8.07
N GLY A 89 -12.47 -22.43 8.46
CA GLY A 89 -13.27 -23.44 9.15
C GLY A 89 -12.73 -23.69 10.55
N ARG A 90 -13.63 -23.67 11.55
CA ARG A 90 -13.29 -24.06 12.91
C ARG A 90 -14.32 -25.04 13.41
N ASN A 91 -13.88 -26.12 14.06
CA ASN A 91 -14.75 -27.04 14.75
C ASN A 91 -14.24 -27.27 16.19
N ASN A 92 -15.19 -27.21 17.13
CA ASN A 92 -14.91 -27.36 18.57
C ASN A 92 -15.04 -28.82 18.99
N ASP A 93 -14.63 -29.12 20.24
CA ASP A 93 -14.81 -30.40 20.94
C ASP A 93 -14.18 -31.56 20.16
N LEU A 94 -12.84 -31.51 20.07
CA LEU A 94 -12.04 -32.60 19.50
C LEU A 94 -12.22 -33.88 20.30
N VAL A 95 -12.58 -34.99 19.64
CA VAL A 95 -12.64 -36.33 20.21
C VAL A 95 -11.27 -36.78 20.67
N THR A 96 -10.23 -36.39 19.95
CA THR A 96 -8.84 -36.65 20.33
C THR A 96 -7.95 -35.46 19.97
N GLU A 97 -7.04 -35.13 20.85
CA GLU A 97 -6.05 -34.06 20.62
C GLU A 97 -4.74 -34.61 19.98
N SER A 98 -4.64 -35.91 19.80
CA SER A 98 -3.48 -36.55 19.14
C SER A 98 -3.53 -36.41 17.62
N VAL A 99 -4.72 -36.36 17.04
CA VAL A 99 -4.96 -36.22 15.61
C VAL A 99 -5.99 -35.09 15.39
N PRO A 100 -5.58 -33.84 15.57
CA PRO A 100 -6.49 -32.71 15.45
C PRO A 100 -6.86 -32.46 13.99
N SER A 101 -8.15 -32.43 13.70
CA SER A 101 -8.68 -32.09 12.38
C SER A 101 -10.13 -31.59 12.49
N LEU A 102 -10.63 -30.88 11.46
CA LEU A 102 -12.04 -30.47 11.40
C LEU A 102 -12.99 -31.69 11.50
N ARG A 103 -12.56 -32.86 11.00
CA ARG A 103 -13.38 -34.09 10.96
C ARG A 103 -13.41 -34.80 12.31
N THR A 104 -12.38 -34.64 13.13
CA THR A 104 -12.27 -35.32 14.46
C THR A 104 -12.87 -34.49 15.60
N ALA A 105 -13.59 -33.44 15.29
CA ALA A 105 -14.31 -32.57 16.24
C ALA A 105 -15.83 -32.77 16.08
N THR A 106 -16.55 -32.75 17.20
CA THR A 106 -17.99 -33.04 17.27
C THR A 106 -18.84 -31.86 17.76
N GLY A 107 -18.19 -30.76 18.09
CA GLY A 107 -18.84 -29.57 18.64
C GLY A 107 -19.38 -28.61 17.59
N GLN A 108 -19.49 -27.34 17.97
CA GLN A 108 -20.02 -26.30 17.12
C GLN A 108 -19.06 -25.94 15.97
N ILE A 109 -19.57 -25.97 14.75
CA ILE A 109 -18.86 -25.58 13.53
C ILE A 109 -19.03 -24.07 13.32
N TYR A 110 -17.91 -23.41 13.04
CA TYR A 110 -17.87 -22.02 12.58
C TYR A 110 -17.26 -22.00 11.19
N LEU A 111 -17.94 -21.34 10.27
CA LEU A 111 -17.46 -21.14 8.90
C LEU A 111 -17.54 -19.67 8.58
N SER A 112 -16.44 -19.11 8.10
CA SER A 112 -16.37 -17.75 7.62
C SER A 112 -15.61 -17.68 6.29
N GLY A 113 -15.80 -16.61 5.55
CA GLY A 113 -15.08 -16.37 4.33
C GLY A 113 -15.07 -14.89 4.00
N TYR A 114 -14.04 -14.47 3.31
CA TYR A 114 -13.87 -13.09 2.85
C TYR A 114 -13.44 -13.08 1.38
N LYS A 115 -13.96 -12.10 0.63
CA LYS A 115 -13.51 -11.78 -0.73
C LYS A 115 -13.42 -10.27 -0.84
N GLY A 116 -12.31 -9.80 -1.36
CA GLY A 116 -12.10 -8.38 -1.59
C GLY A 116 -11.20 -8.17 -2.81
N HIS A 117 -11.42 -7.09 -3.53
CA HIS A 117 -10.56 -6.71 -4.64
C HIS A 117 -10.53 -5.19 -4.78
N TRP A 118 -9.47 -4.72 -5.41
CA TRP A 118 -9.38 -3.34 -5.85
C TRP A 118 -8.54 -3.27 -7.14
N SER A 119 -8.72 -2.19 -7.86
CA SER A 119 -7.93 -1.91 -9.05
C SER A 119 -7.59 -0.43 -9.14
N THR A 120 -6.45 -0.13 -9.76
CA THR A 120 -6.06 1.23 -10.11
C THR A 120 -5.74 1.31 -11.60
N LEU A 121 -6.01 2.47 -12.17
CA LEU A 121 -5.57 2.84 -13.50
C LEU A 121 -4.93 4.22 -13.42
N SER A 122 -3.73 4.34 -13.95
CA SER A 122 -2.95 5.56 -13.87
C SER A 122 -2.41 5.94 -15.24
N TYR A 123 -2.49 7.21 -15.58
CA TYR A 123 -1.79 7.81 -16.71
C TYR A 123 -0.72 8.73 -16.16
N PHE A 124 0.46 8.71 -16.75
CA PHE A 124 1.55 9.55 -16.29
C PHE A 124 2.36 10.11 -17.45
N GLY A 125 2.94 11.28 -17.22
CA GLY A 125 3.84 11.93 -18.14
C GLY A 125 4.95 12.66 -17.40
N ARG A 126 6.14 12.67 -17.96
CA ARG A 126 7.30 13.38 -17.44
C ARG A 126 8.08 14.04 -18.57
N ILE A 127 8.51 15.25 -18.33
CA ILE A 127 9.41 16.01 -19.21
C ILE A 127 10.63 16.38 -18.38
N ASN A 128 11.80 15.93 -18.81
CA ASN A 128 13.09 16.38 -18.31
C ASN A 128 13.72 17.31 -19.33
N TYR A 129 14.16 18.46 -18.90
CA TYR A 129 14.89 19.42 -19.71
C TYR A 129 16.24 19.77 -19.06
N ASN A 130 17.29 19.61 -19.83
CA ASN A 130 18.64 19.96 -19.41
C ASN A 130 19.22 20.92 -20.46
N PHE A 131 19.61 22.11 -20.01
CA PHE A 131 20.29 23.10 -20.82
C PHE A 131 21.76 23.23 -20.41
N ASN A 132 22.65 22.81 -21.33
CA ASN A 132 24.09 22.91 -21.23
C ASN A 132 24.67 22.30 -19.93
N ASP A 133 24.03 21.28 -19.39
CA ASP A 133 24.34 20.65 -18.09
C ASP A 133 24.42 21.67 -16.92
N LYS A 134 23.85 22.86 -17.10
CA LYS A 134 23.78 23.95 -16.10
C LYS A 134 22.41 24.06 -15.51
N PHE A 135 21.36 24.11 -16.32
CA PHE A 135 19.96 24.26 -15.87
C PHE A 135 19.19 22.96 -16.09
N LEU A 136 18.59 22.49 -15.05
CA LEU A 136 17.83 21.23 -15.01
C LEU A 136 16.41 21.54 -14.60
N PHE A 137 15.43 21.06 -15.38
CA PHE A 137 14.01 21.19 -15.05
C PHE A 137 13.31 19.86 -15.28
N GLU A 138 12.41 19.52 -14.39
CA GLU A 138 11.53 18.36 -14.54
C GLU A 138 10.09 18.76 -14.22
N VAL A 139 9.19 18.30 -15.06
CA VAL A 139 7.74 18.38 -14.85
C VAL A 139 7.19 16.98 -14.96
N LEU A 140 6.43 16.56 -13.95
CA LEU A 140 5.75 15.27 -13.90
C LEU A 140 4.28 15.50 -13.58
N GLY A 141 3.40 14.77 -14.26
CA GLY A 141 1.98 14.69 -13.94
C GLY A 141 1.55 13.25 -13.90
N ARG A 142 0.74 12.90 -12.88
CA ARG A 142 0.13 11.58 -12.76
C ARG A 142 -1.37 11.73 -12.48
N TYR A 143 -2.19 11.06 -13.29
CA TYR A 143 -3.63 11.02 -13.15
C TYR A 143 -4.05 9.60 -12.77
N ASN A 144 -4.46 9.41 -11.51
CA ASN A 144 -4.73 8.11 -10.91
C ASN A 144 -6.23 7.93 -10.68
N GLY A 145 -6.75 6.78 -11.10
CA GLY A 145 -8.08 6.30 -10.75
C GLY A 145 -8.01 5.08 -9.84
N SER A 146 -8.89 5.02 -8.82
CA SER A 146 -8.99 3.90 -7.89
C SER A 146 -10.42 3.43 -7.72
N SER A 147 -10.63 2.12 -7.75
CA SER A 147 -11.93 1.49 -7.48
C SER A 147 -12.35 1.53 -6.00
N ARG A 148 -11.49 2.02 -5.11
CA ARG A 148 -11.80 2.17 -3.67
C ARG A 148 -12.72 3.34 -3.39
N PHE A 149 -12.78 4.31 -4.30
CA PHE A 149 -13.60 5.51 -4.19
C PHE A 149 -14.86 5.43 -5.06
N ALA A 150 -15.87 6.18 -4.68
CA ALA A 150 -17.12 6.26 -5.43
C ALA A 150 -16.94 6.83 -6.84
N PRO A 151 -17.79 6.48 -7.81
CA PRO A 151 -17.85 7.16 -9.10
C PRO A 151 -17.95 8.67 -8.94
N GLY A 152 -17.09 9.42 -9.66
CA GLY A 152 -16.99 10.88 -9.54
C GLY A 152 -15.91 11.36 -8.54
N TYR A 153 -15.47 10.53 -7.61
CA TYR A 153 -14.42 10.83 -6.62
C TYR A 153 -13.19 9.94 -6.76
N ASN A 154 -13.18 9.04 -7.71
CA ASN A 154 -12.18 8.00 -7.89
C ASN A 154 -10.91 8.46 -8.63
N TRP A 155 -10.91 9.64 -9.25
CA TRP A 155 -9.77 10.18 -9.97
C TRP A 155 -9.09 11.32 -9.23
N GLY A 156 -7.74 11.30 -9.19
CA GLY A 156 -6.91 12.37 -8.64
C GLY A 156 -5.76 12.72 -9.59
N PHE A 157 -5.41 14.02 -9.66
CA PHE A 157 -4.25 14.49 -10.41
C PHE A 157 -3.16 14.95 -9.45
N PHE A 158 -1.95 14.45 -9.66
CA PHE A 158 -0.79 14.64 -8.79
C PHE A 158 0.38 15.21 -9.60
N PRO A 159 0.58 16.52 -9.61
CA PRO A 159 1.70 17.17 -10.28
C PRO A 159 2.95 17.16 -9.43
N ALA A 160 4.12 17.20 -10.10
CA ALA A 160 5.40 17.47 -9.46
C ALA A 160 6.29 18.29 -10.38
N PHE A 161 7.09 19.19 -9.79
CA PHE A 161 8.01 20.06 -10.47
C PHE A 161 9.36 20.05 -9.75
N SER A 162 10.44 20.06 -10.50
CA SER A 162 11.75 20.27 -9.92
C SER A 162 12.60 21.17 -10.81
N ALA A 163 13.48 21.95 -10.19
CA ALA A 163 14.48 22.77 -10.86
C ALA A 163 15.82 22.62 -10.16
N GLY A 164 16.89 22.63 -10.94
CA GLY A 164 18.27 22.58 -10.44
C GLY A 164 19.17 23.49 -11.26
N TYR A 165 20.14 24.11 -10.58
CA TYR A 165 21.17 24.89 -11.21
C TYR A 165 22.53 24.40 -10.76
N VAL A 166 23.33 23.91 -11.72
CA VAL A 166 24.69 23.45 -11.50
C VAL A 166 25.64 24.65 -11.65
N ILE A 167 25.93 25.29 -10.54
CA ILE A 167 26.75 26.52 -10.49
C ILE A 167 28.18 26.24 -10.93
N SER A 168 28.70 25.07 -10.54
CA SER A 168 30.06 24.64 -10.88
C SER A 168 30.33 24.44 -12.37
N ASN A 169 29.28 24.34 -13.20
CA ASN A 169 29.44 24.19 -14.64
C ASN A 169 29.57 25.57 -15.39
N ASN A 170 29.75 26.66 -14.65
CA ASN A 170 29.99 27.96 -15.26
C ASN A 170 31.47 28.29 -15.35
N ASP A 171 31.85 29.03 -16.37
CA ASP A 171 33.26 29.34 -16.71
C ASP A 171 33.97 30.11 -15.57
N PHE A 172 33.27 31.01 -14.88
CA PHE A 172 33.82 31.73 -13.72
C PHE A 172 34.20 30.81 -12.55
N TRP A 173 33.62 29.61 -12.48
CA TRP A 173 33.89 28.66 -11.39
C TRP A 173 35.22 27.94 -11.57
N GLU A 174 35.54 27.55 -12.81
CA GLU A 174 36.79 26.85 -13.13
C GLU A 174 38.02 27.69 -12.79
N ASP A 175 37.97 29.00 -13.06
CA ASP A 175 39.08 29.92 -12.87
C ASP A 175 39.42 30.20 -11.40
N ASN A 176 38.43 30.14 -10.48
CA ASN A 176 38.57 30.67 -9.12
C ASN A 176 38.31 29.69 -7.99
N LEU A 177 37.39 28.75 -8.18
CA LEU A 177 36.77 27.98 -7.08
C LEU A 177 36.90 26.45 -7.23
N ALA A 178 37.14 25.94 -8.44
CA ALA A 178 37.16 24.51 -8.72
C ALA A 178 38.17 23.72 -7.88
N SER A 179 39.32 24.33 -7.52
CA SER A 179 40.33 23.71 -6.69
C SER A 179 39.88 23.40 -5.26
N LYS A 180 38.94 24.18 -4.74
CA LYS A 180 38.39 24.02 -3.36
C LYS A 180 37.06 23.32 -3.35
N VAL A 181 36.14 23.71 -4.25
CA VAL A 181 34.78 23.19 -4.39
C VAL A 181 34.64 22.65 -5.82
N SER A 182 34.77 21.35 -5.98
CA SER A 182 34.77 20.68 -7.30
C SER A 182 33.36 20.62 -7.91
N PHE A 183 32.31 20.70 -7.12
CA PHE A 183 30.92 20.68 -7.58
C PHE A 183 30.01 21.45 -6.65
N LEU A 184 29.11 22.25 -7.21
CA LEU A 184 28.02 22.90 -6.48
C LEU A 184 26.75 22.94 -7.34
N LYS A 185 25.66 22.39 -6.81
CA LYS A 185 24.32 22.41 -7.38
C LYS A 185 23.32 22.86 -6.34
N ILE A 186 22.44 23.78 -6.70
CA ILE A 186 21.26 24.14 -5.92
C ILE A 186 20.05 23.52 -6.60
N ARG A 187 19.09 23.01 -5.80
CA ARG A 187 17.89 22.37 -6.31
C ARG A 187 16.67 22.70 -5.46
N GLY A 188 15.52 22.73 -6.10
CA GLY A 188 14.23 22.85 -5.45
C GLY A 188 13.20 21.96 -6.13
N SER A 189 12.26 21.46 -5.36
CA SER A 189 11.16 20.66 -5.88
C SER A 189 9.88 20.87 -5.09
N MET A 190 8.75 20.66 -5.75
CA MET A 190 7.44 20.61 -5.14
C MET A 190 6.63 19.55 -5.85
N GLY A 191 5.93 18.69 -5.09
CA GLY A 191 5.10 17.64 -5.67
C GLY A 191 3.98 17.20 -4.75
N GLU A 192 2.99 16.59 -5.35
CA GLU A 192 1.84 15.99 -4.70
C GLU A 192 1.81 14.49 -4.96
N VAL A 193 1.46 13.71 -3.91
CA VAL A 193 1.26 12.26 -3.99
C VAL A 193 -0.10 11.94 -3.41
N GLY A 194 -0.88 11.15 -4.13
CA GLY A 194 -2.16 10.64 -3.65
C GLY A 194 -1.99 9.34 -2.86
N ASN A 195 -2.63 9.28 -1.70
CA ASN A 195 -2.77 8.08 -0.91
C ASN A 195 -4.21 7.55 -1.04
N GLN A 196 -4.35 6.26 -1.33
CA GLN A 196 -5.62 5.53 -1.45
C GLN A 196 -5.80 4.49 -0.34
N ASP A 197 -5.04 4.57 0.75
CA ASP A 197 -5.10 3.55 1.81
C ASP A 197 -6.34 3.69 2.67
N VAL A 198 -7.47 3.35 2.07
CA VAL A 198 -8.79 3.26 2.68
C VAL A 198 -9.36 1.85 2.49
N ALA A 199 -10.35 1.49 3.30
CA ALA A 199 -11.03 0.20 3.17
C ALA A 199 -11.69 0.05 1.79
N ASN A 200 -11.68 -1.18 1.26
CA ASN A 200 -12.41 -1.49 0.03
C ASN A 200 -13.91 -1.30 0.26
N TYR A 201 -14.60 -0.76 -0.74
CA TYR A 201 -16.07 -0.58 -0.74
C TYR A 201 -16.60 0.39 0.35
N LEU A 202 -15.76 1.30 0.86
CA LEU A 202 -16.14 2.24 1.93
C LEU A 202 -17.34 3.11 1.55
N TYR A 203 -17.54 3.36 0.27
CA TYR A 203 -18.66 4.15 -0.26
C TYR A 203 -19.97 3.35 -0.42
N LEU A 204 -19.96 2.03 -0.15
CA LEU A 204 -21.15 1.19 -0.24
C LEU A 204 -21.77 1.01 1.15
N PRO A 205 -23.08 1.24 1.32
CA PRO A 205 -23.75 0.94 2.58
C PRO A 205 -23.81 -0.58 2.77
N THR A 206 -23.17 -1.09 3.81
CA THR A 206 -23.14 -2.51 4.13
C THR A 206 -23.95 -2.82 5.36
N MET A 207 -24.70 -3.93 5.31
CA MET A 207 -25.48 -4.43 6.44
C MET A 207 -24.77 -5.61 7.09
N GLY A 208 -24.46 -5.49 8.36
CA GLY A 208 -23.86 -6.59 9.12
C GLY A 208 -24.87 -7.65 9.52
N ILE A 209 -24.55 -8.93 9.28
CA ILE A 209 -25.33 -10.07 9.74
C ILE A 209 -24.77 -10.54 11.09
N THR A 210 -25.62 -10.65 12.11
CA THR A 210 -25.26 -11.22 13.40
C THR A 210 -26.06 -12.51 13.62
N LYS A 211 -25.34 -13.61 13.83
CA LYS A 211 -25.96 -14.96 13.96
C LYS A 211 -26.66 -15.20 15.29
N ASN A 212 -26.36 -14.41 16.31
CA ASN A 212 -26.95 -14.54 17.64
C ASN A 212 -27.42 -13.15 18.11
N LEU A 213 -28.71 -12.93 18.14
CA LEU A 213 -29.29 -11.76 18.81
C LEU A 213 -28.95 -11.83 20.31
N ASN A 214 -28.66 -10.70 20.96
CA ASN A 214 -28.41 -10.66 22.40
C ASN A 214 -29.67 -10.98 23.23
N TRP A 215 -30.82 -10.97 22.59
CA TRP A 215 -32.12 -11.21 23.20
C TRP A 215 -32.68 -12.56 22.74
N ILE A 216 -33.46 -13.21 23.62
CA ILE A 216 -34.14 -14.47 23.33
C ILE A 216 -35.54 -14.15 22.88
N ILE A 217 -35.96 -14.63 21.72
CA ILE A 217 -37.30 -14.55 21.18
C ILE A 217 -37.78 -15.99 20.99
N ASN A 218 -38.88 -16.36 21.63
CA ASN A 218 -39.44 -17.72 21.60
C ASN A 218 -38.42 -18.83 21.91
N GLY A 219 -37.59 -18.59 22.93
CA GLY A 219 -36.57 -19.57 23.36
C GLY A 219 -35.31 -19.67 22.46
N ALA A 220 -35.19 -18.89 21.43
CA ALA A 220 -34.07 -18.89 20.51
C ALA A 220 -33.42 -17.50 20.35
N ARG A 221 -32.18 -17.48 19.94
CA ARG A 221 -31.45 -16.27 19.53
C ARG A 221 -31.49 -16.17 18.01
N PRO A 222 -32.39 -15.40 17.42
CA PRO A 222 -32.48 -15.33 15.96
C PRO A 222 -31.32 -14.63 15.31
N ILE A 223 -31.10 -14.90 14.03
CA ILE A 223 -30.23 -14.15 13.16
C ILE A 223 -30.89 -12.80 12.89
N TYR A 224 -30.10 -11.73 12.94
CA TYR A 224 -30.59 -10.40 12.57
C TYR A 224 -29.61 -9.64 11.70
N VAL A 225 -30.11 -8.71 10.91
CA VAL A 225 -29.38 -7.81 10.07
C VAL A 225 -29.37 -6.44 10.72
N ARG A 226 -28.19 -5.86 10.91
CA ARG A 226 -28.08 -4.49 11.41
C ARG A 226 -28.35 -3.51 10.28
N ALA A 227 -28.96 -2.38 10.62
CA ALA A 227 -29.07 -1.26 9.69
C ALA A 227 -27.66 -0.86 9.19
N ALA A 228 -27.60 -0.44 7.95
CA ALA A 228 -26.35 0.08 7.38
C ALA A 228 -25.88 1.30 8.19
N GLY A 229 -24.56 1.39 8.39
CA GLY A 229 -23.94 2.58 8.97
C GLY A 229 -24.00 3.76 8.01
N LEU A 230 -23.82 4.97 8.55
CA LEU A 230 -23.65 6.16 7.73
C LEU A 230 -22.35 6.01 6.92
N ILE A 231 -22.42 6.32 5.64
CA ILE A 231 -21.28 6.35 4.73
C ILE A 231 -21.04 7.79 4.26
N SER A 232 -19.80 8.12 3.93
CA SER A 232 -19.44 9.37 3.24
C SER A 232 -19.13 9.01 1.78
N PRO A 233 -20.02 9.33 0.84
CA PRO A 233 -19.84 8.96 -0.56
C PRO A 233 -18.77 9.81 -1.27
N ASP A 234 -18.36 10.92 -0.66
CA ASP A 234 -17.39 11.91 -1.17
C ASP A 234 -15.94 11.63 -0.74
N VAL A 235 -15.68 10.49 -0.10
CA VAL A 235 -14.31 10.05 0.22
C VAL A 235 -13.51 9.91 -1.07
N THR A 236 -12.36 10.59 -1.10
CA THR A 236 -11.43 10.63 -2.24
C THR A 236 -9.99 10.51 -1.77
N TRP A 237 -9.06 10.72 -2.66
CA TRP A 237 -7.62 10.65 -2.41
C TRP A 237 -7.19 11.61 -1.31
N GLU A 238 -6.48 11.10 -0.31
CA GLU A 238 -5.69 11.91 0.59
C GLU A 238 -4.47 12.44 -0.17
N THR A 239 -4.20 13.74 -0.12
CA THR A 239 -3.11 14.37 -0.84
C THR A 239 -1.98 14.75 0.11
N VAL A 240 -0.78 14.25 -0.18
CA VAL A 240 0.45 14.64 0.52
C VAL A 240 1.25 15.55 -0.37
N ARG A 241 1.39 16.82 0.02
CA ARG A 241 2.21 17.83 -0.65
C ARG A 241 3.56 17.94 0.04
N THR A 242 4.64 17.91 -0.74
CA THR A 242 6.00 18.10 -0.23
C THR A 242 6.69 19.17 -1.05
N ALA A 243 7.26 20.17 -0.38
CA ALA A 243 8.18 21.15 -0.97
C ALA A 243 9.58 20.94 -0.38
N ASN A 244 10.60 20.98 -1.22
CA ASN A 244 11.98 20.75 -0.84
C ASN A 244 12.90 21.79 -1.49
N ILE A 245 13.91 22.25 -0.74
CA ILE A 245 15.04 23.02 -1.26
C ILE A 245 16.33 22.41 -0.70
N GLY A 246 17.36 22.29 -1.54
CA GLY A 246 18.59 21.67 -1.13
C GLY A 246 19.78 22.10 -1.99
N PHE A 247 20.96 21.71 -1.54
CA PHE A 247 22.17 21.83 -2.34
C PHE A 247 23.06 20.60 -2.22
N ASP A 248 23.79 20.31 -3.28
CA ASP A 248 24.79 19.26 -3.35
C ASP A 248 26.16 19.93 -3.60
N SER A 249 27.14 19.65 -2.75
CA SER A 249 28.47 20.24 -2.87
C SER A 249 29.58 19.21 -2.65
N TYR A 250 30.61 19.21 -3.49
CA TYR A 250 31.77 18.34 -3.36
C TYR A 250 33.03 19.18 -3.21
N PHE A 251 33.90 18.77 -2.31
CA PHE A 251 35.10 19.46 -1.93
C PHE A 251 36.35 18.56 -2.07
N LEU A 252 37.54 19.18 -2.13
CA LEU A 252 38.82 18.49 -2.07
C LEU A 252 38.94 17.38 -3.13
N ASN A 253 38.67 17.69 -4.39
CA ASN A 253 38.64 16.74 -5.50
C ASN A 253 37.73 15.52 -5.23
N ASN A 254 36.49 15.80 -4.81
CA ASN A 254 35.43 14.81 -4.49
C ASN A 254 35.72 13.88 -3.30
N ARG A 255 36.69 14.26 -2.42
CA ARG A 255 36.95 13.48 -1.20
C ARG A 255 35.94 13.74 -0.08
N LEU A 256 35.30 14.91 -0.09
CA LEU A 256 34.27 15.29 0.87
C LEU A 256 33.01 15.70 0.09
N SER A 257 31.87 15.13 0.46
CA SER A 257 30.56 15.51 -0.05
C SER A 257 29.68 16.05 1.06
N LEU A 258 28.97 17.14 0.78
CA LEU A 258 27.96 17.73 1.65
C LEU A 258 26.66 17.86 0.84
N ILE A 259 25.62 17.17 1.31
CA ILE A 259 24.28 17.23 0.73
C ILE A 259 23.35 17.72 1.85
N TYR A 260 22.60 18.76 1.57
CA TYR A 260 21.66 19.34 2.51
C TYR A 260 20.30 19.49 1.86
N ASP A 261 19.25 19.09 2.59
CA ASP A 261 17.85 19.20 2.23
C ASP A 261 17.05 19.80 3.38
N TYR A 262 16.20 20.78 3.05
CA TYR A 262 15.13 21.25 3.89
C TYR A 262 13.80 21.00 3.20
N PHE A 263 12.88 20.33 3.87
CA PHE A 263 11.57 20.02 3.28
C PHE A 263 10.43 20.33 4.25
N VAL A 264 9.29 20.65 3.68
CA VAL A 264 8.01 20.79 4.37
C VAL A 264 7.02 19.84 3.73
N ARG A 265 6.30 19.07 4.54
CA ARG A 265 5.27 18.14 4.11
C ARG A 265 3.95 18.47 4.78
N GLU A 266 2.89 18.53 4.00
CA GLU A 266 1.51 18.72 4.41
C GLU A 266 0.64 17.56 3.91
N THR A 267 -0.25 17.06 4.76
CA THR A 267 -1.25 16.04 4.40
C THR A 267 -2.64 16.65 4.49
N LYS A 268 -3.45 16.46 3.46
CA LYS A 268 -4.84 16.97 3.36
C LYS A 268 -5.81 15.85 3.00
#